data_8eba70a8f69103c09717fafb31375962
#
_entry.id   8eba70a8f69103c09717fafb31375962
#
_cell.length_a   1.000
_cell.length_b   1.000
_cell.length_c   1.000
_cell.angle_alpha   90.00
_cell.angle_beta   90.00
_cell.angle_gamma   90.00
#
_symmetry.space_group_name_H-M   'P 1'
#
loop_
_entity.id
_entity.type
_entity.pdbx_description
1 polymer ?
#
loop_
_entity_poly.entity_id
_entity_poly.type
_entity_poly.pdbx_seq_one_letter_code
_entity_poly.pdbx_strand_id
1 'polypeptide(L)'
;VEITAPETYDEDGMAVQGGLMDNRLGTLEPGQKCGTCGNTSANCPGHFGHIELAEAVLHIAFVDDIHKLLLVSCRSCSRIKLSNEDLAKFKELRDTKAAYAVITLENIKEEIIEKAKKVKICPHCQKEQYDLVFTKPTIFVEKTEIGENRLLPITIRERLMNIPNDDLVLLGYDPETARPEWFVLQVLPVRPVTVRP
;
A
#
# COMPACT_ATOMS: atom_id res chain seq x y z
N VAL A 1 18.31 -6.07 7.29
CA VAL A 1 19.01 -7.26 6.78
C VAL A 1 18.21 -7.84 5.62
N GLU A 2 18.83 -7.94 4.45
CA GLU A 2 18.19 -8.58 3.28
C GLU A 2 18.24 -10.10 3.42
N ILE A 3 17.13 -10.76 3.11
CA ILE A 3 16.97 -12.20 3.10
C ILE A 3 16.95 -12.67 1.66
N THR A 4 17.97 -13.43 1.28
CA THR A 4 18.21 -13.88 -0.11
C THR A 4 18.29 -15.40 -0.26
N ALA A 5 18.52 -16.13 0.84
CA ALA A 5 18.62 -17.57 0.84
C ALA A 5 17.27 -18.22 1.17
N PRO A 6 16.82 -19.22 0.39
CA PRO A 6 15.60 -19.97 0.68
C PRO A 6 15.77 -20.94 1.87
N GLU A 7 17.00 -21.39 2.11
CA GLU A 7 17.33 -22.29 3.22
C GLU A 7 17.36 -21.54 4.55
N THR A 8 16.82 -22.16 5.57
CA THR A 8 16.82 -21.63 6.94
C THR A 8 18.03 -22.11 7.73
N TYR A 9 18.35 -23.40 7.59
CA TYR A 9 19.47 -24.07 8.24
C TYR A 9 20.25 -24.89 7.21
N ASP A 10 21.55 -25.04 7.46
CA ASP A 10 22.42 -25.93 6.70
C ASP A 10 22.33 -27.40 7.18
N GLU A 11 23.13 -28.27 6.57
CA GLU A 11 23.18 -29.71 6.91
C GLU A 11 23.64 -29.98 8.34
N ASP A 12 24.41 -29.08 8.94
CA ASP A 12 24.90 -29.13 10.30
C ASP A 12 23.91 -28.52 11.32
N GLY A 13 22.75 -28.00 10.83
CA GLY A 13 21.73 -27.37 11.65
C GLY A 13 22.07 -25.93 12.06
N MET A 14 23.07 -25.31 11.43
CA MET A 14 23.42 -23.90 11.65
C MET A 14 22.60 -22.98 10.80
N ALA A 15 22.26 -21.80 11.34
CA ALA A 15 21.49 -20.79 10.61
C ALA A 15 22.25 -20.27 9.39
N VAL A 16 21.63 -20.38 8.22
CA VAL A 16 22.22 -19.90 6.95
C VAL A 16 22.23 -18.38 6.91
N GLN A 17 23.37 -17.81 6.54
CA GLN A 17 23.48 -16.37 6.34
C GLN A 17 22.62 -15.95 5.13
N GLY A 18 21.78 -14.91 5.30
CA GLY A 18 20.79 -14.52 4.32
C GLY A 18 19.50 -15.31 4.37
N GLY A 19 19.40 -16.32 5.22
CA GLY A 19 18.18 -17.09 5.48
C GLY A 19 17.27 -16.46 6.53
N LEU A 20 16.10 -17.04 6.73
CA LEU A 20 15.11 -16.54 7.68
C LEU A 20 15.58 -16.56 9.14
N MET A 21 16.56 -17.41 9.49
CA MET A 21 17.17 -17.49 10.83
C MET A 21 18.54 -16.84 10.92
N ASP A 22 18.92 -16.01 9.95
CA ASP A 22 20.16 -15.27 9.95
C ASP A 22 20.40 -14.57 11.30
N ASN A 23 21.57 -14.77 11.90
CA ASN A 23 21.89 -14.23 13.21
C ASN A 23 21.98 -12.69 13.25
N ARG A 24 22.02 -12.04 12.09
CA ARG A 24 21.89 -10.58 11.97
C ARG A 24 20.47 -10.08 12.28
N LEU A 25 19.46 -10.95 12.26
CA LEU A 25 18.09 -10.66 12.70
C LEU A 25 17.90 -10.73 14.22
N GLY A 26 18.93 -11.16 14.91
CA GLY A 26 18.96 -11.38 16.34
C GLY A 26 19.44 -12.80 16.65
N THR A 27 19.68 -13.09 17.93
CA THR A 27 20.08 -14.43 18.38
C THR A 27 19.20 -14.94 19.50
N LEU A 28 18.88 -16.23 19.48
CA LEU A 28 18.14 -16.94 20.53
C LEU A 28 19.06 -17.85 21.33
N GLU A 29 20.19 -18.27 20.75
CA GLU A 29 21.11 -19.24 21.37
C GLU A 29 21.94 -18.60 22.47
N PRO A 30 22.04 -19.27 23.65
CA PRO A 30 22.90 -18.81 24.73
C PRO A 30 24.37 -18.76 24.29
N GLY A 31 25.03 -17.64 24.55
CA GLY A 31 26.45 -17.45 24.22
C GLY A 31 26.75 -16.98 22.81
N GLN A 32 25.79 -17.06 21.88
CA GLN A 32 25.94 -16.53 20.54
C GLN A 32 25.76 -15.00 20.54
N LYS A 33 26.55 -14.31 19.74
CA LYS A 33 26.44 -12.85 19.54
C LYS A 33 25.67 -12.51 18.27
N CYS A 34 24.75 -11.55 18.38
CA CYS A 34 24.03 -11.03 17.24
C CYS A 34 24.99 -10.35 16.24
N GLY A 35 24.88 -10.71 14.96
CA GLY A 35 25.70 -10.17 13.89
C GLY A 35 25.50 -8.68 13.61
N THR A 36 24.40 -8.09 14.09
CA THR A 36 24.08 -6.65 13.88
C THR A 36 24.52 -5.77 15.06
N CYS A 37 24.20 -6.15 16.30
CA CYS A 37 24.48 -5.33 17.48
C CYS A 37 25.59 -5.89 18.39
N GLY A 38 26.08 -7.10 18.14
CA GLY A 38 27.10 -7.77 18.95
C GLY A 38 26.64 -8.25 20.33
N ASN A 39 25.38 -7.99 20.70
CA ASN A 39 24.82 -8.41 21.99
C ASN A 39 24.44 -9.90 21.99
N THR A 40 24.37 -10.48 23.17
CA THR A 40 23.83 -11.83 23.39
C THR A 40 22.30 -11.82 23.39
N SER A 41 21.70 -13.01 23.37
CA SER A 41 20.23 -13.18 23.35
C SER A 41 19.51 -12.45 24.48
N ALA A 42 20.13 -12.28 25.66
CA ALA A 42 19.54 -11.56 26.78
C ALA A 42 19.37 -10.05 26.54
N ASN A 43 20.21 -9.44 25.70
CA ASN A 43 20.29 -7.99 25.50
C ASN A 43 20.07 -7.56 24.05
N CYS A 44 19.86 -8.50 23.13
CA CYS A 44 19.58 -8.19 21.73
C CYS A 44 18.10 -7.84 21.55
N PRO A 45 17.75 -6.61 21.08
CA PRO A 45 16.37 -6.23 20.86
C PRO A 45 15.74 -6.93 19.65
N GLY A 46 16.55 -7.63 18.85
CA GLY A 46 16.15 -8.11 17.53
C GLY A 46 16.21 -7.03 16.45
N HIS A 47 16.43 -7.44 15.22
CA HIS A 47 16.56 -6.55 14.07
C HIS A 47 15.65 -7.01 12.94
N PHE A 48 14.99 -6.06 12.27
CA PHE A 48 14.16 -6.35 11.13
C PHE A 48 14.99 -6.70 9.89
N GLY A 49 14.49 -7.69 9.16
CA GLY A 49 14.94 -7.99 7.82
C GLY A 49 13.91 -7.60 6.78
N HIS A 50 14.23 -7.84 5.52
CA HIS A 50 13.32 -7.67 4.39
C HIS A 50 13.65 -8.67 3.29
N ILE A 51 12.63 -8.96 2.48
CA ILE A 51 12.74 -9.72 1.24
C ILE A 51 12.33 -8.78 0.11
N GLU A 52 13.19 -8.58 -0.87
CA GLU A 52 12.82 -7.90 -2.11
C GLU A 52 11.98 -8.86 -2.96
N LEU A 53 10.79 -8.39 -3.34
CA LEU A 53 9.88 -9.20 -4.15
C LEU A 53 10.23 -9.07 -5.63
N ALA A 54 10.27 -10.19 -6.35
CA ALA A 54 10.51 -10.20 -7.80
C ALA A 54 9.44 -9.41 -8.57
N GLU A 55 8.21 -9.40 -8.07
CA GLU A 55 7.08 -8.65 -8.60
C GLU A 55 6.32 -7.96 -7.47
N ALA A 56 5.77 -6.77 -7.76
CA ALA A 56 4.93 -6.07 -6.80
C ALA A 56 3.64 -6.85 -6.50
N VAL A 57 3.20 -6.85 -5.24
CA VAL A 57 1.97 -7.54 -4.82
C VAL A 57 1.05 -6.59 -4.04
N LEU A 58 -0.25 -6.75 -4.18
CA LEU A 58 -1.23 -5.99 -3.43
C LEU A 58 -1.34 -6.53 -2.00
N HIS A 59 -1.26 -5.65 -1.01
CA HIS A 59 -1.47 -6.02 0.37
C HIS A 59 -2.96 -6.33 0.62
N ILE A 60 -3.27 -7.56 0.96
CA ILE A 60 -4.65 -8.07 1.01
C ILE A 60 -5.56 -7.29 1.97
N ALA A 61 -5.03 -6.77 3.07
CA ALA A 61 -5.80 -5.99 4.03
C ALA A 61 -6.27 -4.62 3.49
N PHE A 62 -5.64 -4.10 2.43
CA PHE A 62 -5.94 -2.79 1.85
C PHE A 62 -6.55 -2.87 0.44
N VAL A 63 -6.96 -4.07 0.00
CA VAL A 63 -7.51 -4.27 -1.35
C VAL A 63 -8.80 -3.47 -1.56
N ASP A 64 -9.65 -3.37 -0.54
CA ASP A 64 -10.89 -2.59 -0.61
C ASP A 64 -10.59 -1.07 -0.69
N ASP A 65 -9.56 -0.59 -0.01
CA ASP A 65 -9.10 0.80 -0.12
C ASP A 65 -8.51 1.09 -1.50
N ILE A 66 -7.68 0.18 -2.02
CA ILE A 66 -7.16 0.26 -3.39
C ILE A 66 -8.31 0.33 -4.38
N HIS A 67 -9.34 -0.51 -4.22
CA HIS A 67 -10.53 -0.49 -5.08
C HIS A 67 -11.21 0.88 -5.06
N LYS A 68 -11.49 1.44 -3.87
CA LYS A 68 -12.10 2.76 -3.70
C LYS A 68 -11.26 3.86 -4.38
N LEU A 69 -9.94 3.83 -4.20
CA LEU A 69 -9.02 4.79 -4.80
C LEU A 69 -8.99 4.70 -6.33
N LEU A 70 -9.00 3.50 -6.89
CA LEU A 70 -9.07 3.28 -8.33
C LEU A 70 -10.41 3.74 -8.92
N LEU A 71 -11.51 3.59 -8.18
CA LEU A 71 -12.84 4.08 -8.60
C LEU A 71 -12.90 5.62 -8.64
N VAL A 72 -12.19 6.29 -7.76
CA VAL A 72 -12.21 7.76 -7.60
C VAL A 72 -11.19 8.43 -8.52
N SER A 73 -10.01 7.86 -8.67
CA SER A 73 -8.91 8.45 -9.42
C SER A 73 -9.05 8.22 -10.93
N CYS A 74 -8.64 9.21 -11.70
CA CYS A 74 -8.56 9.11 -13.15
C CYS A 74 -7.45 8.11 -13.56
N ARG A 75 -7.75 7.21 -14.51
CA ARG A 75 -6.78 6.24 -15.02
C ARG A 75 -5.55 6.86 -15.70
N SER A 76 -5.63 8.12 -16.12
CA SER A 76 -4.56 8.79 -16.88
C SER A 76 -3.82 9.86 -16.09
N CYS A 77 -4.53 10.75 -15.38
CA CYS A 77 -3.90 11.84 -14.64
C CYS A 77 -3.93 11.65 -13.12
N SER A 78 -4.47 10.55 -12.65
CA SER A 78 -4.58 10.14 -11.24
C SER A 78 -5.31 11.13 -10.31
N ARG A 79 -5.83 12.25 -10.79
CA ARG A 79 -6.64 13.17 -9.99
C ARG A 79 -8.02 12.60 -9.70
N ILE A 80 -8.66 13.08 -8.65
CA ILE A 80 -10.08 12.76 -8.36
C ILE A 80 -10.94 13.20 -9.57
N LYS A 81 -11.81 12.32 -10.05
CA LYS A 81 -12.66 12.54 -11.23
C LYS A 81 -13.84 13.49 -10.97
N LEU A 82 -13.62 14.57 -10.25
CA LEU A 82 -14.61 15.61 -9.97
C LEU A 82 -14.13 16.95 -10.50
N SER A 83 -15.06 17.87 -10.73
CA SER A 83 -14.73 19.24 -11.14
C SER A 83 -13.97 19.99 -10.04
N ASN A 84 -13.18 21.00 -10.42
CA ASN A 84 -12.49 21.84 -9.44
C ASN A 84 -13.46 22.53 -8.47
N GLU A 85 -14.67 22.87 -8.95
CA GLU A 85 -15.72 23.48 -8.13
C GLU A 85 -16.24 22.51 -7.05
N ASP A 86 -16.48 21.25 -7.41
CA ASP A 86 -16.91 20.24 -6.46
C ASP A 86 -15.80 19.91 -5.45
N LEU A 87 -14.55 19.79 -5.92
CA LEU A 87 -13.40 19.59 -5.04
C LEU A 87 -13.23 20.74 -4.04
N ALA A 88 -13.43 22.00 -4.48
CA ALA A 88 -13.38 23.15 -3.59
C ALA A 88 -14.48 23.11 -2.51
N LYS A 89 -15.72 22.71 -2.88
CA LYS A 89 -16.81 22.53 -1.91
C LYS A 89 -16.49 21.44 -0.88
N PHE A 90 -15.91 20.32 -1.31
CA PHE A 90 -15.53 19.26 -0.37
C PHE A 90 -14.38 19.67 0.54
N LYS A 91 -13.42 20.48 0.04
CA LYS A 91 -12.38 21.07 0.88
C LYS A 91 -12.96 21.97 1.97
N GLU A 92 -13.84 22.87 1.59
CA GLU A 92 -14.53 23.78 2.52
C GLU A 92 -15.35 23.00 3.57
N LEU A 93 -16.11 21.99 3.13
CA LEU A 93 -16.87 21.12 4.02
C LEU A 93 -15.97 20.37 5.02
N ARG A 94 -14.82 19.87 4.56
CA ARG A 94 -13.85 19.22 5.42
C ARG A 94 -13.27 20.17 6.45
N ASP A 95 -12.82 21.35 6.00
CA ASP A 95 -12.16 22.33 6.86
C ASP A 95 -13.14 22.91 7.91
N THR A 96 -14.40 23.09 7.54
CA THR A 96 -15.46 23.56 8.44
C THR A 96 -15.87 22.48 9.46
N LYS A 97 -15.88 21.20 9.06
CA LYS A 97 -16.37 20.08 9.86
C LYS A 97 -15.28 19.27 10.55
N ALA A 98 -14.01 19.43 10.17
CA ALA A 98 -12.86 18.74 10.78
C ALA A 98 -12.75 18.98 12.30
N ALA A 99 -13.37 20.05 12.79
CA ALA A 99 -13.48 20.32 14.23
C ALA A 99 -14.48 19.40 14.98
N TYR A 100 -15.31 18.61 14.29
CA TYR A 100 -16.51 18.05 14.94
C TYR A 100 -16.73 16.53 14.86
N ALA A 101 -16.17 15.74 13.98
CA ALA A 101 -16.22 14.26 14.11
C ALA A 101 -15.55 13.48 12.95
N VAL A 102 -14.91 12.36 13.31
CA VAL A 102 -14.41 11.29 12.39
C VAL A 102 -15.52 10.80 11.44
N ILE A 103 -16.74 10.61 11.93
CA ILE A 103 -17.92 10.18 11.14
C ILE A 103 -18.20 11.14 9.95
N THR A 104 -17.94 12.43 10.11
CA THR A 104 -18.19 13.41 9.06
C THR A 104 -17.15 13.32 7.92
N LEU A 105 -15.92 12.99 8.24
CA LEU A 105 -14.85 12.80 7.24
C LEU A 105 -15.10 11.55 6.39
N GLU A 106 -15.56 10.46 7.01
CA GLU A 106 -15.95 9.24 6.30
C GLU A 106 -17.14 9.49 5.35
N ASN A 107 -18.16 10.22 5.78
CA ASN A 107 -19.29 10.58 4.94
C ASN A 107 -18.88 11.43 3.73
N ILE A 108 -17.95 12.37 3.91
CA ILE A 108 -17.40 13.18 2.81
C ILE A 108 -16.66 12.28 1.82
N LYS A 109 -15.82 11.36 2.31
CA LYS A 109 -15.09 10.39 1.48
C LYS A 109 -16.07 9.53 0.67
N GLU A 110 -17.12 9.01 1.29
CA GLU A 110 -18.13 8.19 0.62
C GLU A 110 -18.89 8.98 -0.45
N GLU A 111 -19.24 10.23 -0.18
CA GLU A 111 -19.91 11.09 -1.16
C GLU A 111 -19.02 11.40 -2.36
N ILE A 112 -17.73 11.65 -2.14
CA ILE A 112 -16.73 11.81 -3.21
C ILE A 112 -16.67 10.55 -4.08
N ILE A 113 -16.62 9.37 -3.44
CA ILE A 113 -16.57 8.08 -4.14
C ILE A 113 -17.84 7.88 -4.98
N GLU A 114 -19.01 8.12 -4.42
CA GLU A 114 -20.30 7.96 -5.11
C GLU A 114 -20.46 8.89 -6.32
N LYS A 115 -19.96 10.11 -6.24
CA LYS A 115 -19.97 11.04 -7.37
C LYS A 115 -18.92 10.67 -8.41
N ALA A 116 -17.68 10.40 -7.98
CA ALA A 116 -16.58 10.13 -8.89
C ALA A 116 -16.76 8.84 -9.70
N LYS A 117 -17.35 7.78 -9.12
CA LYS A 117 -17.57 6.51 -9.84
C LYS A 117 -18.51 6.65 -11.05
N LYS A 118 -19.39 7.67 -11.07
CA LYS A 118 -20.35 7.90 -12.15
C LYS A 118 -19.75 8.67 -13.34
N VAL A 119 -18.56 9.23 -13.17
CA VAL A 119 -17.90 10.05 -14.17
C VAL A 119 -17.26 9.19 -15.23
N LYS A 120 -17.71 9.35 -16.49
CA LYS A 120 -17.20 8.63 -17.65
C LYS A 120 -16.09 9.35 -18.40
N ILE A 121 -16.01 10.68 -18.28
CA ILE A 121 -14.95 11.50 -18.89
C ILE A 121 -14.32 12.34 -17.78
N CYS A 122 -12.99 12.23 -17.63
CA CYS A 122 -12.28 12.98 -16.60
C CYS A 122 -12.36 14.49 -16.86
N PRO A 123 -12.81 15.31 -15.90
CA PRO A 123 -12.93 16.76 -16.11
C PRO A 123 -11.57 17.48 -16.25
N HIS A 124 -10.49 16.85 -15.80
CA HIS A 124 -9.14 17.44 -15.81
C HIS A 124 -8.36 17.15 -17.11
N CYS A 125 -8.38 15.91 -17.58
CA CYS A 125 -7.60 15.50 -18.76
C CYS A 125 -8.46 15.09 -19.96
N GLN A 126 -9.79 15.15 -19.85
CA GLN A 126 -10.77 14.83 -20.89
C GLN A 126 -10.68 13.40 -21.42
N LYS A 127 -9.97 12.48 -20.71
CA LYS A 127 -9.88 11.07 -21.11
C LYS A 127 -11.04 10.27 -20.57
N GLU A 128 -11.50 9.35 -21.38
CA GLU A 128 -12.54 8.40 -21.05
C GLU A 128 -12.10 7.47 -19.92
N GLN A 129 -13.03 7.14 -19.04
CA GLN A 129 -12.85 6.26 -17.90
C GLN A 129 -13.57 4.94 -18.15
N TYR A 130 -12.91 3.83 -17.84
CA TYR A 130 -13.46 2.51 -18.02
C TYR A 130 -14.12 1.99 -16.75
N ASP A 131 -15.02 1.04 -16.91
CA ASP A 131 -15.64 0.37 -15.78
C ASP A 131 -14.64 -0.57 -15.13
N LEU A 132 -14.41 -0.38 -13.85
CA LEU A 132 -13.49 -1.19 -13.05
C LEU A 132 -14.25 -2.35 -12.42
N VAL A 133 -13.82 -3.57 -12.69
CA VAL A 133 -14.32 -4.80 -12.08
C VAL A 133 -13.27 -5.30 -11.10
N PHE A 134 -13.69 -5.56 -9.87
CA PHE A 134 -12.86 -6.16 -8.83
C PHE A 134 -13.32 -7.60 -8.60
N THR A 135 -12.40 -8.53 -8.73
CA THR A 135 -12.60 -9.95 -8.41
C THR A 135 -11.65 -10.34 -7.29
N LYS A 136 -12.24 -10.78 -6.18
CA LYS A 136 -11.47 -11.26 -5.02
C LYS A 136 -10.54 -12.40 -5.42
N PRO A 137 -9.33 -12.52 -4.84
CA PRO A 137 -8.85 -11.69 -3.72
C PRO A 137 -8.19 -10.36 -4.15
N THR A 138 -7.60 -10.26 -5.35
CA THR A 138 -6.72 -9.13 -5.70
C THR A 138 -6.71 -8.79 -7.19
N ILE A 139 -7.72 -9.21 -7.95
CA ILE A 139 -7.75 -9.01 -9.40
C ILE A 139 -8.59 -7.80 -9.75
N PHE A 140 -7.98 -6.83 -10.41
CA PHE A 140 -8.63 -5.64 -10.96
C PHE A 140 -8.59 -5.68 -12.48
N VAL A 141 -9.73 -5.44 -13.11
CA VAL A 141 -9.89 -5.46 -14.56
C VAL A 141 -10.64 -4.21 -15.00
N GLU A 142 -10.10 -3.48 -15.95
CA GLU A 142 -10.80 -2.39 -16.65
C GLU A 142 -11.49 -2.96 -17.90
N LYS A 143 -12.80 -2.75 -18.00
CA LYS A 143 -13.58 -3.12 -19.18
C LYS A 143 -13.50 -2.02 -20.22
N THR A 144 -12.91 -2.33 -21.37
CA THR A 144 -12.80 -1.45 -22.52
C THR A 144 -13.75 -1.89 -23.62
N GLU A 145 -14.00 -1.05 -24.61
CA GLU A 145 -14.80 -1.44 -25.78
C GLU A 145 -14.19 -2.60 -26.60
N ILE A 146 -12.86 -2.76 -26.51
CA ILE A 146 -12.10 -3.74 -27.30
C ILE A 146 -11.88 -5.04 -26.52
N GLY A 147 -12.11 -5.04 -25.18
CA GLY A 147 -11.87 -6.20 -24.32
C GLY A 147 -11.61 -5.84 -22.87
N GLU A 148 -11.07 -6.77 -22.13
CA GLU A 148 -10.76 -6.63 -20.72
C GLU A 148 -9.24 -6.43 -20.52
N ASN A 149 -8.86 -5.39 -19.77
CA ASN A 149 -7.48 -5.09 -19.42
C ASN A 149 -7.25 -5.34 -17.93
N ARG A 150 -6.45 -6.36 -17.60
CA ARG A 150 -6.06 -6.64 -16.23
C ARG A 150 -5.03 -5.63 -15.75
N LEU A 151 -5.30 -4.98 -14.62
CA LEU A 151 -4.35 -4.07 -13.98
C LEU A 151 -3.32 -4.87 -13.18
N LEU A 152 -2.05 -4.69 -13.54
CA LEU A 152 -0.93 -5.25 -12.78
C LEU A 152 -0.70 -4.46 -11.49
N PRO A 153 -0.21 -5.08 -10.40
CA PRO A 153 0.07 -4.39 -9.15
C PRO A 153 1.01 -3.19 -9.33
N ILE A 154 2.02 -3.30 -10.20
CA ILE A 154 2.94 -2.18 -10.48
C ILE A 154 2.22 -0.99 -11.12
N THR A 155 1.32 -1.23 -12.07
CA THR A 155 0.52 -0.17 -12.70
C THR A 155 -0.43 0.48 -11.70
N ILE A 156 -1.02 -0.32 -10.80
CA ILE A 156 -1.84 0.21 -9.69
C ILE A 156 -0.98 1.11 -8.80
N ARG A 157 0.22 0.67 -8.43
CA ARG A 157 1.14 1.45 -7.60
C ARG A 157 1.49 2.79 -8.24
N GLU A 158 1.86 2.80 -9.52
CA GLU A 158 2.15 4.02 -10.27
C GLU A 158 0.97 4.99 -10.28
N ARG A 159 -0.24 4.48 -10.51
CA ARG A 159 -1.47 5.29 -10.48
C ARG A 159 -1.73 5.89 -9.10
N LEU A 160 -1.56 5.11 -8.02
CA LEU A 160 -1.73 5.60 -6.64
C LEU A 160 -0.66 6.62 -6.26
N MET A 161 0.59 6.41 -6.66
CA MET A 161 1.72 7.33 -6.42
C MET A 161 1.51 8.69 -7.07
N ASN A 162 0.85 8.74 -8.22
CA ASN A 162 0.59 9.97 -8.97
C ASN A 162 -0.65 10.74 -8.49
N ILE A 163 -1.36 10.27 -7.45
CA ILE A 163 -2.48 11.04 -6.87
C ILE A 163 -1.90 12.27 -6.17
N PRO A 164 -2.37 13.49 -6.49
CA PRO A 164 -1.91 14.71 -5.84
C PRO A 164 -2.15 14.71 -4.33
N ASN A 165 -1.26 15.33 -3.58
CA ASN A 165 -1.36 15.39 -2.12
C ASN A 165 -2.68 16.00 -1.64
N ASP A 166 -3.14 17.06 -2.31
CA ASP A 166 -4.42 17.70 -2.02
C ASP A 166 -5.60 16.74 -2.15
N ASP A 167 -5.57 15.90 -3.18
CA ASP A 167 -6.61 14.90 -3.44
C ASP A 167 -6.54 13.76 -2.40
N LEU A 168 -5.32 13.36 -1.97
CA LEU A 168 -5.12 12.38 -0.90
C LEU A 168 -5.72 12.86 0.42
N VAL A 169 -5.45 14.10 0.79
CA VAL A 169 -5.99 14.69 2.03
C VAL A 169 -7.52 14.73 2.02
N LEU A 170 -8.14 14.99 0.87
CA LEU A 170 -9.61 14.93 0.72
C LEU A 170 -10.16 13.51 0.94
N LEU A 171 -9.40 12.50 0.54
CA LEU A 171 -9.75 11.09 0.71
C LEU A 171 -9.38 10.53 2.09
N GLY A 172 -8.86 11.39 2.99
CA GLY A 172 -8.51 11.01 4.36
C GLY A 172 -7.17 10.31 4.50
N TYR A 173 -6.28 10.45 3.53
CA TYR A 173 -4.90 9.96 3.60
C TYR A 173 -3.94 11.08 3.96
N ASP A 174 -2.94 10.77 4.77
CA ASP A 174 -1.84 11.69 5.05
C ASP A 174 -0.71 11.48 4.03
N PRO A 175 -0.37 12.50 3.23
CA PRO A 175 0.69 12.39 2.22
C PRO A 175 2.08 12.09 2.77
N GLU A 176 2.34 12.35 4.06
CA GLU A 176 3.66 12.14 4.68
C GLU A 176 3.78 10.76 5.35
N THR A 177 2.69 10.30 5.99
CA THR A 177 2.74 9.10 6.86
C THR A 177 1.90 7.93 6.38
N ALA A 178 0.98 8.13 5.42
CA ALA A 178 0.01 7.12 4.99
C ALA A 178 -0.31 7.21 3.49
N ARG A 179 0.72 7.13 2.65
CA ARG A 179 0.51 7.15 1.20
C ARG A 179 -0.03 5.84 0.66
N PRO A 180 -1.03 5.88 -0.25
CA PRO A 180 -1.71 4.67 -0.72
C PRO A 180 -0.86 3.78 -1.63
N GLU A 181 0.19 4.28 -2.28
CA GLU A 181 1.11 3.43 -3.05
C GLU A 181 1.86 2.41 -2.17
N TRP A 182 1.91 2.62 -0.85
CA TRP A 182 2.49 1.67 0.11
C TRP A 182 1.60 0.43 0.34
N PHE A 183 0.34 0.47 -0.09
CA PHE A 183 -0.53 -0.72 -0.11
C PHE A 183 -0.12 -1.75 -1.16
N VAL A 184 0.80 -1.37 -2.04
CA VAL A 184 1.41 -2.25 -3.04
C VAL A 184 2.84 -2.54 -2.63
N LEU A 185 3.07 -3.76 -2.17
CA LEU A 185 4.35 -4.18 -1.61
C LEU A 185 5.34 -4.52 -2.73
N GLN A 186 6.54 -3.97 -2.64
CA GLN A 186 7.72 -4.36 -3.41
C GLN A 186 8.76 -5.02 -2.50
N VAL A 187 8.64 -4.79 -1.20
CA VAL A 187 9.51 -5.32 -0.17
C VAL A 187 8.64 -5.90 0.94
N LEU A 188 8.92 -7.14 1.35
CA LEU A 188 8.23 -7.80 2.45
C LEU A 188 9.07 -7.67 3.72
N PRO A 189 8.56 -7.07 4.81
CA PRO A 189 9.27 -6.98 6.08
C PRO A 189 9.33 -8.36 6.76
N VAL A 190 10.50 -8.70 7.28
CA VAL A 190 10.76 -9.93 8.04
C VAL A 190 10.99 -9.57 9.49
N ARG A 191 10.18 -10.14 10.38
CA ARG A 191 10.27 -9.87 11.81
C ARG A 191 11.58 -10.43 12.40
N PRO A 192 12.14 -9.79 13.47
CA PRO A 192 13.28 -10.33 14.21
C PRO A 192 13.02 -11.75 14.71
N VAL A 193 14.07 -12.57 14.82
CA VAL A 193 13.96 -13.95 15.34
C VAL A 193 13.46 -13.97 16.77
N THR A 194 13.76 -12.94 17.56
CA THR A 194 13.38 -12.82 18.98
C THR A 194 11.88 -12.64 19.22
N VAL A 195 11.08 -12.27 18.21
CA VAL A 195 9.63 -12.02 18.31
C VAL A 195 8.80 -12.97 17.44
N ARG A 196 9.43 -13.99 16.89
CA ARG A 196 8.70 -15.06 16.18
C ARG A 196 8.21 -16.09 17.18
N PRO A 197 6.95 -16.56 17.03
CA PRO A 197 6.40 -17.61 17.87
C PRO A 197 7.11 -18.94 17.63
#